data_af60a7fd39585180729e9aafbdc321b3
#
_entry.id   af60a7fd39585180729e9aafbdc321b3
#
_cell.length_a   1.000
_cell.length_b   1.000
_cell.length_c   1.000
_cell.angle_alpha   90.00
_cell.angle_beta   90.00
_cell.angle_gamma   90.00
#
_symmetry.space_group_name_H-M   'P 1'
#
loop_
_entity.id
_entity.type
_entity.pdbx_description
1 polymer ?
#
loop_
_entity_poly.entity_id
_entity_poly.type
_entity_poly.pdbx_seq_one_letter_code
_entity_poly.pdbx_strand_id
1 'polypeptide(L)'
;MIKNGKPFSNENGWEDKKLLDQLDPEEQKIVLEWVRANFIPIKRANYKHSSYYLKHVMQYENGIYLTNNQFKDAMLICGFNPVDPNELNWRYRISEKSPAIQKMNRGECCA
;
A
#
# COMPACT_ATOMS: atom_id res chain seq x y z
N MET A 1 -11.90 -2.45 0.91
CA MET A 1 -13.21 -2.33 0.26
C MET A 1 -13.09 -1.41 -0.94
N ILE A 2 -13.96 -1.59 -1.92
CA ILE A 2 -13.98 -0.77 -3.14
C ILE A 2 -15.37 -0.18 -3.31
N LYS A 3 -15.42 1.12 -3.64
CA LYS A 3 -16.65 1.84 -3.94
C LYS A 3 -16.41 2.67 -5.19
N ASN A 4 -17.25 2.44 -6.23
CA ASN A 4 -17.11 3.13 -7.53
C ASN A 4 -15.71 2.96 -8.14
N GLY A 5 -15.12 1.78 -8.01
CA GLY A 5 -13.81 1.47 -8.57
C GLY A 5 -12.63 2.04 -7.79
N LYS A 6 -12.88 2.69 -6.65
CA LYS A 6 -11.85 3.31 -5.83
C LYS A 6 -11.80 2.66 -4.45
N PRO A 7 -10.62 2.60 -3.80
CA PRO A 7 -10.52 2.05 -2.47
C PRO A 7 -11.27 2.89 -1.46
N PHE A 8 -11.82 2.19 -0.49
CA PHE A 8 -12.60 2.79 0.57
C PHE A 8 -12.36 2.00 1.84
N SER A 9 -12.05 2.69 2.93
CA SER A 9 -11.78 2.05 4.21
C SER A 9 -12.72 2.60 5.28
N ASN A 10 -13.16 1.71 6.15
CA ASN A 10 -13.97 2.07 7.31
C ASN A 10 -13.32 1.42 8.51
N GLU A 11 -12.67 2.21 9.34
CA GLU A 11 -11.84 1.74 10.45
C GLU A 11 -12.26 2.43 11.74
N ASN A 12 -12.60 1.65 12.76
CA ASN A 12 -13.01 2.17 14.07
C ASN A 12 -14.16 3.20 13.99
N GLY A 13 -15.10 2.99 13.07
CA GLY A 13 -16.22 3.91 12.87
C GLY A 13 -15.88 5.14 12.03
N TRP A 14 -14.66 5.24 11.53
CA TRP A 14 -14.22 6.35 10.68
C TRP A 14 -14.14 5.91 9.23
N GLU A 15 -14.76 6.69 8.34
CA GLU A 15 -14.63 6.46 6.91
C GLU A 15 -13.38 7.17 6.39
N ASP A 16 -12.55 6.42 5.68
CA ASP A 16 -11.39 6.96 4.99
C ASP A 16 -11.65 6.88 3.49
N LYS A 17 -11.90 8.03 2.88
CA LYS A 17 -12.16 8.16 1.45
C LYS A 17 -11.02 8.88 0.72
N LYS A 18 -9.95 9.19 1.42
CA LYS A 18 -8.83 9.92 0.84
C LYS A 18 -8.15 9.07 -0.22
N LEU A 19 -7.87 9.66 -1.36
CA LEU A 19 -7.16 9.02 -2.46
C LEU A 19 -5.79 9.67 -2.63
N LEU A 20 -4.95 9.05 -3.46
CA LEU A 20 -3.59 9.53 -3.67
C LEU A 20 -3.56 10.95 -4.23
N ASP A 21 -4.55 11.34 -5.03
CA ASP A 21 -4.62 12.66 -5.65
C ASP A 21 -4.79 13.82 -4.66
N GLN A 22 -5.03 13.53 -3.39
CA GLN A 22 -5.07 14.56 -2.35
C GLN A 22 -3.69 14.96 -1.84
N LEU A 23 -2.65 14.23 -2.25
CA LEU A 23 -1.27 14.64 -1.99
C LEU A 23 -0.79 15.62 -3.06
N ASP A 24 0.27 16.37 -2.75
CA ASP A 24 0.93 17.21 -3.74
C ASP A 24 1.43 16.35 -4.90
N PRO A 25 1.46 16.88 -6.15
CA PRO A 25 1.94 16.12 -7.31
C PRO A 25 3.33 15.52 -7.12
N GLU A 26 4.24 16.22 -6.45
CA GLU A 26 5.58 15.72 -6.16
C GLU A 26 5.51 14.50 -5.24
N GLU A 27 4.70 14.56 -4.20
CA GLU A 27 4.52 13.45 -3.27
C GLU A 27 3.86 12.25 -3.95
N GLN A 28 2.87 12.50 -4.79
CA GLN A 28 2.24 11.44 -5.58
C GLN A 28 3.27 10.69 -6.41
N LYS A 29 4.14 11.43 -7.08
CA LYS A 29 5.20 10.86 -7.92
C LYS A 29 6.15 9.99 -7.10
N ILE A 30 6.58 10.49 -5.94
CA ILE A 30 7.48 9.76 -5.04
C ILE A 30 6.84 8.45 -4.61
N VAL A 31 5.58 8.48 -4.20
CA VAL A 31 4.86 7.29 -3.76
C VAL A 31 4.74 6.25 -4.87
N LEU A 32 4.34 6.68 -6.07
CA LEU A 32 4.17 5.77 -7.21
C LEU A 32 5.50 5.15 -7.64
N GLU A 33 6.56 5.95 -7.70
CA GLU A 33 7.89 5.45 -8.03
C GLU A 33 8.38 4.45 -6.99
N TRP A 34 8.12 4.74 -5.70
CA TRP A 34 8.49 3.84 -4.61
C TRP A 34 7.78 2.50 -4.73
N VAL A 35 6.48 2.51 -5.00
CA VAL A 35 5.70 1.27 -5.16
C VAL A 35 6.28 0.42 -6.29
N ARG A 36 6.55 1.04 -7.43
CA ARG A 36 7.09 0.31 -8.59
C ARG A 36 8.47 -0.28 -8.33
N ALA A 37 9.27 0.41 -7.53
CA ALA A 37 10.64 -0.04 -7.22
C ALA A 37 10.71 -1.08 -6.11
N ASN A 38 9.67 -1.19 -5.27
CA ASN A 38 9.75 -1.95 -4.03
C ASN A 38 8.88 -3.20 -3.97
N PHE A 39 8.06 -3.47 -4.98
CA PHE A 39 7.22 -4.66 -5.01
C PHE A 39 7.43 -5.45 -6.29
N ILE A 40 7.62 -6.75 -6.15
CA ILE A 40 7.78 -7.68 -7.27
C ILE A 40 6.49 -8.49 -7.38
N PRO A 41 5.74 -8.38 -8.50
CA PRO A 41 4.50 -9.13 -8.64
C PRO A 41 4.76 -10.61 -8.85
N ILE A 42 3.89 -11.44 -8.26
CA ILE A 42 3.88 -12.90 -8.47
C ILE A 42 2.44 -13.35 -8.62
N LYS A 43 2.25 -14.62 -9.04
CA LYS A 43 0.90 -15.17 -9.22
C LYS A 43 0.25 -15.59 -7.92
N ARG A 44 1.04 -16.02 -6.94
CA ARG A 44 0.52 -16.52 -5.66
C ARG A 44 0.19 -15.38 -4.73
N ALA A 45 -0.93 -15.51 -4.01
CA ALA A 45 -1.30 -14.55 -2.97
C ALA A 45 -0.30 -14.63 -1.81
N ASN A 46 0.08 -13.46 -1.30
CA ASN A 46 0.94 -13.35 -0.12
C ASN A 46 0.11 -12.77 1.02
N TYR A 47 -0.26 -13.62 1.97
CA TYR A 47 -1.11 -13.21 3.10
C TYR A 47 -0.32 -12.71 4.30
N LYS A 48 1.00 -12.67 4.22
CA LYS A 48 1.86 -12.30 5.35
C LYS A 48 1.89 -10.81 5.64
N HIS A 49 1.65 -9.98 4.62
CA HIS A 49 1.84 -8.54 4.70
C HIS A 49 0.62 -7.80 4.20
N SER A 50 0.02 -6.98 5.05
CA SER A 50 -1.16 -6.20 4.66
C SER A 50 -0.77 -4.78 4.24
N SER A 51 -1.70 -4.10 3.57
CA SER A 51 -1.52 -2.70 3.15
C SER A 51 -1.15 -1.80 4.31
N TYR A 52 -1.70 -2.06 5.50
CA TYR A 52 -1.40 -1.27 6.71
C TYR A 52 0.09 -1.30 7.05
N TYR A 53 0.70 -2.49 7.04
CA TYR A 53 2.12 -2.62 7.37
C TYR A 53 3.02 -2.15 6.22
N LEU A 54 2.62 -2.43 4.98
CA LEU A 54 3.41 -2.03 3.80
C LEU A 54 3.51 -0.50 3.68
N LYS A 55 2.43 0.22 3.99
CA LYS A 55 2.46 1.68 3.94
C LYS A 55 3.42 2.27 4.97
N HIS A 56 3.63 1.60 6.11
CA HIS A 56 4.57 2.07 7.12
C HIS A 56 6.01 2.04 6.62
N VAL A 57 6.36 1.06 5.79
CA VAL A 57 7.69 1.01 5.17
C VAL A 57 7.89 2.23 4.28
N MET A 58 6.91 2.55 3.46
CA MET A 58 6.96 3.71 2.58
C MET A 58 7.09 5.02 3.39
N GLN A 59 6.30 5.15 4.44
CA GLN A 59 6.35 6.34 5.30
C GLN A 59 7.71 6.49 5.98
N TYR A 60 8.27 5.39 6.45
CA TYR A 60 9.58 5.41 7.10
C TYR A 60 10.67 5.88 6.14
N GLU A 61 10.65 5.41 4.90
CA GLU A 61 11.68 5.72 3.93
C GLU A 61 11.56 7.13 3.35
N ASN A 62 10.35 7.63 3.16
CA ASN A 62 10.14 8.88 2.44
C ASN A 62 9.61 10.03 3.32
N GLY A 63 9.22 9.74 4.55
CA GLY A 63 8.64 10.75 5.42
C GLY A 63 7.28 11.27 4.99
N ILE A 64 6.64 10.61 4.04
CA ILE A 64 5.32 11.00 3.54
C ILE A 64 4.26 10.17 4.25
N TYR A 65 3.36 10.85 4.96
CA TYR A 65 2.25 10.16 5.62
C TYR A 65 1.16 9.80 4.60
N LEU A 66 0.72 8.55 4.64
CA LEU A 66 -0.40 8.05 3.84
C LEU A 66 -1.46 7.43 4.74
N THR A 67 -2.72 7.64 4.41
CA THR A 67 -3.77 6.82 4.99
C THR A 67 -3.72 5.43 4.32
N ASN A 68 -4.32 4.44 4.98
CA ASN A 68 -4.42 3.09 4.40
C ASN A 68 -5.06 3.14 3.01
N ASN A 69 -6.08 3.98 2.87
CA ASN A 69 -6.82 4.13 1.61
C ASN A 69 -5.96 4.75 0.50
N GLN A 70 -5.15 5.74 0.83
CA GLN A 70 -4.23 6.36 -0.13
C GLN A 70 -3.17 5.37 -0.61
N PHE A 71 -2.67 4.53 0.28
CA PHE A 71 -1.72 3.48 -0.10
C PHE A 71 -2.38 2.46 -1.03
N LYS A 72 -3.61 2.04 -0.73
CA LYS A 72 -4.37 1.13 -1.60
C LYS A 72 -4.56 1.72 -2.99
N ASP A 73 -4.86 3.03 -3.06
CA ASP A 73 -5.03 3.72 -4.34
C ASP A 73 -3.72 3.71 -5.13
N ALA A 74 -2.60 3.99 -4.48
CA ALA A 74 -1.28 3.95 -5.12
C ALA A 74 -0.98 2.56 -5.68
N MET A 75 -1.29 1.51 -4.92
CA MET A 75 -1.09 0.13 -5.38
C MET A 75 -1.94 -0.18 -6.61
N LEU A 76 -3.20 0.23 -6.61
CA LEU A 76 -4.09 0.04 -7.77
C LEU A 76 -3.55 0.76 -9.01
N ILE A 77 -3.11 1.99 -8.86
CA ILE A 77 -2.54 2.78 -9.96
C ILE A 77 -1.33 2.07 -10.56
N CYS A 78 -0.53 1.43 -9.73
CA CYS A 78 0.64 0.67 -10.18
C CYS A 78 0.32 -0.75 -10.66
N GLY A 79 -0.95 -1.13 -10.71
CA GLY A 79 -1.37 -2.43 -11.23
C GLY A 79 -1.42 -3.55 -10.21
N PHE A 80 -1.27 -3.26 -8.93
CA PHE A 80 -1.37 -4.26 -7.86
C PHE A 80 -2.79 -4.30 -7.34
N ASN A 81 -3.53 -5.35 -7.74
CA ASN A 81 -4.89 -5.56 -7.29
C ASN A 81 -4.91 -6.36 -5.97
N PRO A 82 -5.87 -6.09 -5.07
CA PRO A 82 -5.97 -6.85 -3.84
C PRO A 82 -6.39 -8.29 -4.12
N VAL A 83 -5.97 -9.21 -3.24
CA VAL A 83 -6.46 -10.60 -3.27
C VAL A 83 -7.95 -10.63 -2.97
N ASP A 84 -8.38 -9.88 -1.95
CA ASP A 84 -9.79 -9.73 -1.58
C ASP A 84 -10.09 -8.24 -1.36
N PRO A 85 -10.82 -7.59 -2.28
CA PRO A 85 -11.13 -6.17 -2.16
C PRO A 85 -12.10 -5.82 -1.03
N ASN A 86 -12.73 -6.81 -0.42
CA ASN A 86 -13.69 -6.59 0.67
C ASN A 86 -13.03 -6.48 2.04
N GLU A 87 -11.74 -6.80 2.16
CA GLU A 87 -11.01 -6.65 3.40
C GLU A 87 -10.63 -5.20 3.67
N LEU A 88 -10.53 -4.84 4.93
CA LEU A 88 -10.09 -3.50 5.33
C LEU A 88 -8.62 -3.30 4.97
N ASN A 89 -7.78 -4.24 5.36
CA ASN A 89 -6.35 -4.23 5.06
C ASN A 89 -6.10 -5.24 3.94
N TRP A 90 -5.67 -4.72 2.79
CA TRP A 90 -5.51 -5.56 1.59
C TRP A 90 -4.21 -6.34 1.61
N ARG A 91 -4.28 -7.55 1.07
CA ARG A 91 -3.11 -8.36 0.75
C ARG A 91 -2.96 -8.44 -0.75
N TYR A 92 -1.73 -8.69 -1.19
CA TYR A 92 -1.38 -8.59 -2.60
C TYR A 92 -0.62 -9.83 -3.06
N ARG A 93 -0.50 -9.97 -4.38
CA ARG A 93 0.32 -11.00 -5.01
C ARG A 93 1.71 -10.45 -5.25
N ILE A 94 2.49 -10.39 -4.19
CA ILE A 94 3.84 -9.82 -4.19
C ILE A 94 4.84 -10.83 -3.61
N SER A 95 6.06 -10.82 -4.16
CA SER A 95 7.13 -11.72 -3.73
C SER A 95 7.69 -11.32 -2.38
N GLU A 96 8.07 -12.33 -1.56
CA GLU A 96 8.86 -12.09 -0.34
C GLU A 96 10.23 -11.51 -0.65
N LYS A 97 10.69 -11.58 -1.90
CA LYS A 97 11.93 -10.97 -2.36
C LYS A 97 11.79 -9.48 -2.69
N SER A 98 10.58 -8.94 -2.59
CA SER A 98 10.35 -7.52 -2.82
C SER A 98 11.20 -6.68 -1.86
N PRO A 99 11.87 -5.61 -2.34
CA PRO A 99 12.74 -4.79 -1.49
C PRO A 99 12.06 -4.29 -0.21
N ALA A 100 10.79 -3.86 -0.29
CA ALA A 100 10.06 -3.40 0.89
C ALA A 100 9.94 -4.50 1.95
N ILE A 101 9.65 -5.74 1.53
CA ILE A 101 9.50 -6.86 2.45
C ILE A 101 10.85 -7.26 3.05
N GLN A 102 11.91 -7.22 2.25
CA GLN A 102 13.25 -7.50 2.75
C GLN A 102 13.66 -6.50 3.84
N LYS A 103 13.30 -5.24 3.69
CA LYS A 103 13.56 -4.21 4.70
C LYS A 103 12.78 -4.48 5.98
N MET A 104 11.52 -4.90 5.88
CA MET A 104 10.72 -5.30 7.03
C MET A 104 11.37 -6.46 7.77
N ASN A 105 11.79 -7.49 7.04
CA ASN A 105 12.38 -8.70 7.61
C ASN A 105 13.72 -8.42 8.32
N ARG A 106 14.47 -7.43 7.86
CA ARG A 106 15.73 -7.02 8.50
C ARG A 106 15.53 -6.04 9.65
N GLY A 107 14.29 -5.62 9.93
CA GLY A 107 14.01 -4.64 10.97
C GLY A 107 14.51 -3.24 10.65
N GLU A 108 14.68 -2.91 9.38
CA GLU A 108 15.19 -1.60 8.95
C GLU A 108 14.13 -0.52 8.94
N CYS A 109 12.89 -0.86 9.27
CA CYS A 109 11.78 0.08 9.34
C CYS A 109 10.76 -0.38 10.35
N CYS A 110 9.91 0.53 10.78
CA CYS A 110 8.71 0.23 11.56
C CYS A 110 8.98 -0.53 12.86
N ALA A 111 9.84 0.02 13.64
CA ALA A 111 10.06 -0.52 14.97
C ALA A 111 8.76 -0.51 15.79
#